data_0c255080adb94bf068c4c2c8429fd2ca
#
_entry.id   0c255080adb94bf068c4c2c8429fd2ca
#
_cell.length_a   1.000
_cell.length_b   1.000
_cell.length_c   1.000
_cell.angle_alpha   90.00
_cell.angle_beta   90.00
_cell.angle_gamma   90.00
#
_symmetry.space_group_name_H-M   'P 1'
#
loop_
_entity.id
_entity.type
_entity.pdbx_description
1 polymer ?
#
loop_
_entity_poly.entity_id
_entity_poly.type
_entity_poly.pdbx_seq_one_letter_code
_entity_poly.pdbx_strand_id
1 'polypeptide(L)'
;EIKYNDIANGPGVRTSIFVSGCTHHCKGCFNEIAWDFNYGTPFTDATISDIINSMKPDYIAGLTLLGGEPFEPANQRGLIPLLKAVKENYPAKDIWCFTGYLFDEDIMDKMYDKYPETREMLSYIDVCVDGRFVEELKDMMLKFKGSSNQRTILVQQSLKEGTVVTAEEYQ
;
A
#
# COMPACT_ATOMS: atom_id res chain seq x y z
N GLU A 1 13.17 1.25 -1.43
CA GLU A 1 13.33 2.61 -1.97
C GLU A 1 12.26 3.52 -1.37
N ILE A 2 12.63 4.78 -1.12
CA ILE A 2 11.68 5.80 -0.68
C ILE A 2 11.69 6.90 -1.74
N LYS A 3 10.50 7.28 -2.23
CA LYS A 3 10.34 8.43 -3.11
C LYS A 3 9.69 9.57 -2.35
N TYR A 4 10.42 10.65 -2.20
CA TYR A 4 9.90 11.87 -1.61
C TYR A 4 9.26 12.74 -2.70
N ASN A 5 8.18 13.45 -2.36
CA ASN A 5 7.44 14.30 -3.30
C ASN A 5 6.99 13.54 -4.56
N ASP A 6 6.48 12.33 -4.35
CA ASP A 6 5.98 11.47 -5.42
C ASP A 6 4.57 11.90 -5.84
N ILE A 7 4.35 12.02 -7.16
CA ILE A 7 3.06 12.39 -7.74
C ILE A 7 2.44 11.26 -8.55
N ALA A 8 3.10 10.10 -8.64
CA ALA A 8 2.67 9.01 -9.53
C ALA A 8 1.82 7.95 -8.84
N ASN A 9 1.94 7.78 -7.52
CA ASN A 9 1.38 6.66 -6.79
C ASN A 9 0.31 7.09 -5.79
N GLY A 10 -0.74 7.69 -6.27
CA GLY A 10 -1.86 8.18 -5.49
C GLY A 10 -2.06 9.69 -5.69
N PRO A 11 -3.19 10.23 -5.20
CA PRO A 11 -3.52 11.64 -5.43
C PRO A 11 -2.63 12.59 -4.62
N GLY A 12 -2.35 13.74 -5.19
CA GLY A 12 -1.54 14.77 -4.56
C GLY A 12 -0.05 14.45 -4.55
N VAL A 13 0.70 15.16 -3.71
CA VAL A 13 2.13 14.94 -3.50
C VAL A 13 2.29 14.05 -2.27
N ARG A 14 3.07 12.96 -2.40
CA ARG A 14 3.12 11.91 -1.39
C ARG A 14 4.54 11.47 -1.08
N THR A 15 4.72 10.85 0.08
CA THR A 15 5.90 10.04 0.37
C THR A 15 5.53 8.58 0.06
N SER A 16 6.29 7.94 -0.82
CA SER A 16 6.00 6.57 -1.27
C SER A 16 7.11 5.62 -0.85
N ILE A 17 6.73 4.50 -0.23
CA ILE A 17 7.64 3.48 0.29
C ILE A 17 7.53 2.22 -0.56
N PHE A 18 8.64 1.85 -1.20
CA PHE A 18 8.74 0.64 -2.02
C PHE A 18 9.38 -0.46 -1.18
N VAL A 19 8.55 -1.38 -0.65
CA VAL A 19 9.02 -2.51 0.14
C VAL A 19 9.64 -3.59 -0.74
N SER A 20 10.46 -4.46 -0.16
CA SER A 20 11.01 -5.64 -0.81
C SER A 20 10.34 -6.90 -0.29
N GLY A 21 10.23 -7.90 -1.17
CA GLY A 21 9.58 -9.17 -0.89
C GLY A 21 8.20 -9.26 -1.53
N CYS A 22 8.05 -10.23 -2.43
CA CYS A 22 6.79 -10.49 -3.11
C CYS A 22 6.76 -11.93 -3.62
N THR A 23 5.73 -12.68 -3.27
CA THR A 23 5.53 -14.05 -3.73
C THR A 23 4.59 -14.18 -4.93
N HIS A 24 4.00 -13.07 -5.40
CA HIS A 24 3.06 -13.10 -6.52
C HIS A 24 3.72 -13.44 -7.86
N HIS A 25 4.90 -12.86 -8.12
CA HIS A 25 5.67 -13.06 -9.35
C HIS A 25 4.85 -12.84 -10.62
N CYS A 26 4.13 -11.71 -10.68
CA CYS A 26 3.27 -11.39 -11.82
C CYS A 26 4.07 -11.28 -13.11
N LYS A 27 3.57 -11.87 -14.20
CA LYS A 27 4.15 -11.71 -15.52
C LYS A 27 4.07 -10.25 -15.94
N GLY A 28 5.19 -9.72 -16.43
CA GLY A 28 5.28 -8.32 -16.84
C GLY A 28 5.39 -7.32 -15.71
N CYS A 29 5.66 -7.78 -14.48
CA CYS A 29 5.88 -6.91 -13.33
C CYS A 29 7.02 -5.93 -13.63
N PHE A 30 6.77 -4.63 -13.42
CA PHE A 30 7.77 -3.59 -13.66
C PHE A 30 8.84 -3.50 -12.56
N ASN A 31 8.70 -4.24 -11.48
CA ASN A 31 9.58 -4.17 -10.31
C ASN A 31 10.02 -5.56 -9.82
N GLU A 32 10.44 -6.42 -10.75
CA GLU A 32 10.84 -7.81 -10.44
C GLU A 32 11.98 -7.89 -9.42
N ILE A 33 12.88 -6.91 -9.41
CA ILE A 33 14.00 -6.88 -8.47
C ILE A 33 13.52 -6.83 -7.01
N ALA A 34 12.34 -6.28 -6.77
CA ALA A 34 11.75 -6.20 -5.43
C ALA A 34 11.10 -7.50 -4.97
N TRP A 35 11.09 -8.57 -5.77
CA TRP A 35 10.60 -9.87 -5.34
C TRP A 35 11.49 -10.47 -4.24
N ASP A 36 12.79 -10.15 -4.26
CA ASP A 36 13.75 -10.61 -3.26
C ASP A 36 13.53 -9.86 -1.94
N PHE A 37 13.23 -10.62 -0.87
CA PHE A 37 13.00 -10.07 0.47
C PHE A 37 14.23 -9.36 1.06
N ASN A 38 15.42 -9.65 0.55
CA ASN A 38 16.66 -9.04 1.04
C ASN A 38 17.12 -7.87 0.17
N TYR A 39 16.35 -7.52 -0.86
CA TYR A 39 16.69 -6.39 -1.73
C TYR A 39 16.50 -5.05 -1.02
N GLY A 40 17.40 -4.11 -1.31
CA GLY A 40 17.32 -2.75 -0.78
C GLY A 40 18.07 -2.56 0.52
N THR A 41 17.74 -1.49 1.21
CA THR A 41 18.37 -1.12 2.49
C THR A 41 17.48 -1.52 3.67
N PRO A 42 18.09 -1.84 4.84
CA PRO A 42 17.32 -2.16 6.04
C PRO A 42 16.36 -1.02 6.44
N PHE A 43 15.16 -1.39 6.84
CA PHE A 43 14.15 -0.50 7.36
C PHE A 43 14.33 -0.38 8.87
N THR A 44 14.71 0.80 9.35
CA THR A 44 15.07 1.05 10.75
C THR A 44 14.23 2.16 11.37
N ASP A 45 14.36 2.37 12.68
CA ASP A 45 13.71 3.50 13.36
C ASP A 45 14.15 4.85 12.78
N ALA A 46 15.41 4.95 12.35
CA ALA A 46 15.91 6.16 11.68
C ALA A 46 15.19 6.38 10.34
N THR A 47 14.91 5.31 9.61
CA THR A 47 14.14 5.36 8.36
C THR A 47 12.73 5.90 8.62
N ILE A 48 12.06 5.39 9.67
CA ILE A 48 10.74 5.87 10.08
C ILE A 48 10.77 7.37 10.39
N SER A 49 11.78 7.82 11.16
CA SER A 49 11.93 9.24 11.51
C SER A 49 12.09 10.11 10.26
N ASP A 50 12.88 9.67 9.30
CA ASP A 50 13.08 10.39 8.04
C ASP A 50 11.78 10.51 7.24
N ILE A 51 10.99 9.44 7.19
CA ILE A 51 9.69 9.43 6.52
C ILE A 51 8.73 10.40 7.19
N ILE A 52 8.62 10.35 8.52
CA ILE A 52 7.75 11.24 9.28
C ILE A 52 8.15 12.71 9.05
N ASN A 53 9.44 13.03 9.07
CA ASN A 53 9.91 14.36 8.79
C ASN A 53 9.57 14.81 7.36
N SER A 54 9.63 13.91 6.39
CA SER A 54 9.30 14.22 4.99
C SER A 54 7.84 14.58 4.78
N MET A 55 6.97 14.13 5.67
CA MET A 55 5.51 14.35 5.57
C MET A 55 5.03 15.62 6.28
N LYS A 56 5.92 16.34 6.93
CA LYS A 56 5.59 17.55 7.71
C LYS A 56 4.98 18.68 6.88
N PRO A 57 5.45 19.00 5.66
CA PRO A 57 4.85 20.07 4.87
C PRO A 57 3.35 19.84 4.61
N ASP A 58 2.56 20.92 4.67
CA ASP A 58 1.10 20.83 4.49
C ASP A 58 0.70 20.31 3.11
N TYR A 59 1.54 20.54 2.08
CA TYR A 59 1.26 20.08 0.72
C TYR A 59 1.41 18.55 0.55
N ILE A 60 2.02 17.85 1.50
CA ILE A 60 2.11 16.38 1.43
C ILE A 60 0.75 15.79 1.81
N ALA A 61 0.10 15.14 0.84
CA ALA A 61 -1.24 14.58 1.01
C ALA A 61 -1.25 13.33 1.89
N GLY A 62 -0.21 12.51 1.82
CA GLY A 62 -0.17 11.29 2.60
C GLY A 62 0.99 10.36 2.26
N LEU A 63 0.85 9.12 2.70
CA LEU A 63 1.82 8.05 2.52
C LEU A 63 1.27 7.00 1.54
N THR A 64 2.14 6.46 0.70
CA THR A 64 1.80 5.31 -0.16
C THR A 64 2.75 4.14 0.10
N LEU A 65 2.18 2.95 0.24
CA LEU A 65 2.90 1.69 0.39
C LEU A 65 2.77 0.88 -0.90
N LEU A 66 3.88 0.48 -1.46
CA LEU A 66 3.93 -0.35 -2.67
C LEU A 66 5.30 -1.02 -2.78
N GLY A 67 5.70 -1.45 -3.98
CA GLY A 67 7.02 -2.01 -4.26
C GLY A 67 6.92 -3.48 -4.62
N GLY A 68 7.41 -4.37 -3.72
CA GLY A 68 7.09 -5.76 -3.67
C GLY A 68 5.65 -5.93 -3.16
N GLU A 69 5.46 -6.65 -2.08
CA GLU A 69 4.12 -6.85 -1.53
C GLU A 69 4.02 -6.38 -0.08
N PRO A 70 3.34 -5.24 0.19
CA PRO A 70 3.17 -4.74 1.57
C PRO A 70 2.46 -5.73 2.51
N PHE A 71 1.56 -6.57 2.00
CA PHE A 71 0.82 -7.53 2.80
C PHE A 71 1.52 -8.89 2.98
N GLU A 72 2.75 -9.07 2.51
CA GLU A 72 3.55 -10.20 2.98
C GLU A 72 3.67 -10.11 4.51
N PRO A 73 3.45 -11.20 5.28
CA PRO A 73 3.42 -11.13 6.74
C PRO A 73 4.64 -10.45 7.38
N ALA A 74 5.83 -10.71 6.85
CA ALA A 74 7.05 -10.06 7.34
C ALA A 74 7.03 -8.54 7.09
N ASN A 75 6.49 -8.12 5.94
CA ASN A 75 6.37 -6.70 5.60
C ASN A 75 5.30 -6.01 6.45
N GLN A 76 4.20 -6.68 6.74
CA GLN A 76 3.18 -6.14 7.64
C GLN A 76 3.80 -5.78 9.00
N ARG A 77 4.54 -6.71 9.60
CA ARG A 77 5.18 -6.47 10.90
C ARG A 77 6.15 -5.29 10.88
N GLY A 78 6.90 -5.15 9.79
CA GLY A 78 7.85 -4.04 9.63
C GLY A 78 7.18 -2.69 9.40
N LEU A 79 6.03 -2.66 8.74
CA LEU A 79 5.34 -1.43 8.37
C LEU A 79 4.46 -0.84 9.49
N ILE A 80 3.94 -1.67 10.38
CA ILE A 80 3.01 -1.22 11.43
C ILE A 80 3.55 -0.05 12.26
N PRO A 81 4.81 -0.06 12.75
CA PRO A 81 5.33 1.08 13.50
C PRO A 81 5.32 2.39 12.70
N LEU A 82 5.59 2.33 11.40
CA LEU A 82 5.51 3.50 10.53
C LEU A 82 4.08 4.01 10.41
N LEU A 83 3.14 3.12 10.11
CA LEU A 83 1.73 3.50 9.91
C LEU A 83 1.13 4.12 11.16
N LYS A 84 1.44 3.54 12.32
CA LYS A 84 1.04 4.08 13.62
C LYS A 84 1.60 5.47 13.82
N ALA A 85 2.88 5.67 13.57
CA ALA A 85 3.54 6.97 13.71
C ALA A 85 2.94 8.04 12.77
N VAL A 86 2.62 7.65 11.53
CA VAL A 86 1.97 8.56 10.57
C VAL A 86 0.61 9.01 11.10
N LYS A 87 -0.22 8.09 11.57
CA LYS A 87 -1.55 8.44 12.10
C LYS A 87 -1.49 9.25 13.38
N GLU A 88 -0.49 9.00 14.23
CA GLU A 88 -0.30 9.78 15.46
C GLU A 88 0.15 11.21 15.17
N ASN A 89 1.05 11.40 14.20
CA ASN A 89 1.60 12.72 13.86
C ASN A 89 0.72 13.50 12.88
N TYR A 90 0.07 12.82 11.95
CA TYR A 90 -0.69 13.42 10.85
C TYR A 90 -2.05 12.72 10.65
N PRO A 91 -2.98 12.82 11.60
CA PRO A 91 -4.26 12.09 11.52
C PRO A 91 -5.12 12.47 10.31
N ALA A 92 -4.90 13.65 9.73
CA ALA A 92 -5.64 14.11 8.55
C ALA A 92 -5.03 13.67 7.22
N LYS A 93 -3.80 13.13 7.23
CA LYS A 93 -3.15 12.65 6.01
C LYS A 93 -3.52 11.19 5.78
N ASP A 94 -3.75 10.83 4.51
CA ASP A 94 -4.20 9.49 4.17
C ASP A 94 -3.05 8.51 3.92
N ILE A 95 -3.37 7.23 3.99
CA ILE A 95 -2.45 6.14 3.67
C ILE A 95 -3.07 5.28 2.58
N TRP A 96 -2.36 5.18 1.46
CA TRP A 96 -2.67 4.31 0.32
C TRP A 96 -1.77 3.09 0.35
N CYS A 97 -2.30 1.94 -0.02
CA CYS A 97 -1.55 0.69 -0.11
C CYS A 97 -1.90 -0.04 -1.40
N PHE A 98 -0.88 -0.40 -2.17
CA PHE A 98 -1.02 -1.24 -3.37
C PHE A 98 -0.65 -2.66 -3.00
N THR A 99 -1.52 -3.61 -3.33
CA THR A 99 -1.30 -5.03 -3.05
C THR A 99 -1.72 -5.90 -4.23
N GLY A 100 -1.02 -7.01 -4.44
CA GLY A 100 -1.42 -8.03 -5.40
C GLY A 100 -2.49 -8.98 -4.85
N TYR A 101 -2.72 -8.98 -3.55
CA TYR A 101 -3.79 -9.77 -2.94
C TYR A 101 -5.15 -9.14 -3.22
N LEU A 102 -6.20 -9.97 -3.24
CA LEU A 102 -7.57 -9.48 -3.27
C LEU A 102 -8.00 -9.11 -1.85
N PHE A 103 -8.59 -7.92 -1.71
CA PHE A 103 -8.98 -7.41 -0.39
C PHE A 103 -9.96 -8.34 0.33
N ASP A 104 -10.98 -8.81 -0.35
CA ASP A 104 -12.01 -9.70 0.22
C ASP A 104 -11.52 -11.15 0.34
N GLU A 105 -11.14 -11.78 -0.78
CA GLU A 105 -10.85 -13.21 -0.83
C GLU A 105 -9.53 -13.61 -0.14
N ASP A 106 -8.51 -12.74 -0.19
CA ASP A 106 -7.21 -13.04 0.39
C ASP A 106 -7.01 -12.37 1.73
N ILE A 107 -7.17 -11.04 1.81
CA ILE A 107 -6.85 -10.28 3.02
C ILE A 107 -7.91 -10.52 4.09
N MET A 108 -9.19 -10.31 3.77
CA MET A 108 -10.26 -10.45 4.76
C MET A 108 -10.55 -11.92 5.08
N ASP A 109 -10.65 -12.77 4.07
CA ASP A 109 -11.06 -14.18 4.28
C ASP A 109 -9.93 -15.06 4.82
N LYS A 110 -8.66 -14.76 4.51
CA LYS A 110 -7.53 -15.64 4.86
C LYS A 110 -6.56 -15.04 5.86
N MET A 111 -6.29 -13.73 5.81
CA MET A 111 -5.25 -13.09 6.65
C MET A 111 -5.81 -12.44 7.90
N TYR A 112 -6.99 -11.85 7.82
CA TYR A 112 -7.56 -11.01 8.87
C TYR A 112 -7.69 -11.73 10.22
N ASP A 113 -8.12 -12.99 10.20
CA ASP A 113 -8.25 -13.79 11.40
C ASP A 113 -6.98 -14.56 11.75
N LYS A 114 -6.11 -14.81 10.77
CA LYS A 114 -4.89 -15.57 10.96
C LYS A 114 -3.74 -14.76 11.56
N TYR A 115 -3.63 -13.48 11.15
CA TYR A 115 -2.53 -12.61 11.56
C TYR A 115 -3.09 -11.37 12.27
N PRO A 116 -2.80 -11.18 13.58
CA PRO A 116 -3.20 -9.95 14.29
C PRO A 116 -2.67 -8.68 13.62
N GLU A 117 -1.50 -8.76 13.00
CA GLU A 117 -0.87 -7.66 12.27
C GLU A 117 -1.75 -7.15 11.12
N THR A 118 -2.48 -8.05 10.45
CA THR A 118 -3.36 -7.66 9.33
C THR A 118 -4.48 -6.74 9.81
N ARG A 119 -5.10 -7.04 10.93
CA ARG A 119 -6.14 -6.18 11.53
C ARG A 119 -5.59 -4.82 11.88
N GLU A 120 -4.45 -4.78 12.54
CA GLU A 120 -3.82 -3.52 12.93
C GLU A 120 -3.43 -2.71 11.71
N MET A 121 -2.77 -3.31 10.73
CA MET A 121 -2.34 -2.64 9.50
C MET A 121 -3.54 -2.04 8.75
N LEU A 122 -4.61 -2.80 8.58
CA LEU A 122 -5.83 -2.33 7.91
C LEU A 122 -6.47 -1.15 8.64
N SER A 123 -6.35 -1.09 9.97
CA SER A 123 -6.92 0.02 10.74
C SER A 123 -6.30 1.38 10.40
N TYR A 124 -5.10 1.39 9.83
CA TYR A 124 -4.37 2.60 9.45
C TYR A 124 -4.53 2.98 7.97
N ILE A 125 -4.95 2.05 7.11
CA ILE A 125 -5.00 2.26 5.66
C ILE A 125 -6.35 2.85 5.27
N ASP A 126 -6.31 3.92 4.47
CA ASP A 126 -7.51 4.59 3.98
C ASP A 126 -7.96 4.04 2.63
N VAL A 127 -7.02 3.81 1.72
CA VAL A 127 -7.30 3.32 0.36
C VAL A 127 -6.38 2.16 0.02
N CYS A 128 -6.97 1.09 -0.52
CA CYS A 128 -6.24 -0.08 -0.98
C CYS A 128 -6.51 -0.30 -2.48
N VAL A 129 -5.45 -0.33 -3.28
CA VAL A 129 -5.54 -0.75 -4.68
C VAL A 129 -5.16 -2.22 -4.71
N ASP A 130 -6.12 -3.10 -5.01
CA ASP A 130 -5.96 -4.54 -4.88
C ASP A 130 -5.93 -5.28 -6.20
N GLY A 131 -5.44 -6.52 -6.14
CA GLY A 131 -5.42 -7.43 -7.26
C GLY A 131 -4.08 -7.46 -7.99
N ARG A 132 -3.72 -8.64 -8.50
CA ARG A 132 -2.47 -8.85 -9.21
C ARG A 132 -2.45 -8.09 -10.52
N PHE A 133 -1.27 -7.59 -10.89
CA PHE A 133 -1.07 -7.03 -12.22
C PHE A 133 -1.25 -8.12 -13.28
N VAL A 134 -2.14 -7.87 -14.26
CA VAL A 134 -2.40 -8.76 -15.37
C VAL A 134 -1.96 -8.05 -16.66
N GLU A 135 -0.88 -8.54 -17.27
CA GLU A 135 -0.25 -7.90 -18.43
C GLU A 135 -1.23 -7.70 -19.60
N GLU A 136 -2.10 -8.67 -19.84
CA GLU A 136 -3.11 -8.64 -20.90
C GLU A 136 -4.18 -7.55 -20.69
N LEU A 137 -4.33 -7.06 -19.44
CA LEU A 137 -5.27 -6.02 -19.05
C LEU A 137 -4.58 -4.69 -18.73
N LYS A 138 -3.30 -4.57 -19.09
CA LYS A 138 -2.52 -3.34 -18.89
C LYS A 138 -3.16 -2.19 -19.67
N ASP A 139 -3.32 -1.05 -18.98
CA ASP A 139 -3.88 0.15 -19.59
C ASP A 139 -3.22 1.37 -18.92
N MET A 140 -2.50 2.15 -19.73
CA MET A 140 -1.78 3.33 -19.27
C MET A 140 -2.70 4.50 -18.95
N MET A 141 -3.98 4.42 -19.31
CA MET A 141 -4.97 5.48 -19.06
C MET A 141 -5.66 5.32 -17.71
N LEU A 142 -5.45 4.20 -17.01
CA LEU A 142 -6.03 3.97 -15.68
C LEU A 142 -5.43 4.90 -14.64
N LYS A 143 -6.27 5.35 -13.70
CA LYS A 143 -5.83 6.18 -12.58
C LYS A 143 -5.28 5.29 -11.47
N PHE A 144 -3.98 5.40 -11.20
CA PHE A 144 -3.29 4.71 -10.11
C PHE A 144 -3.48 3.19 -10.10
N LYS A 145 -3.58 2.58 -11.28
CA LYS A 145 -3.67 1.14 -11.45
C LYS A 145 -2.85 0.73 -12.67
N GLY A 146 -2.29 -0.48 -12.64
CA GLY A 146 -1.52 -1.01 -13.76
C GLY A 146 -2.36 -1.78 -14.77
N SER A 147 -3.43 -2.42 -14.31
CA SER A 147 -4.31 -3.24 -15.15
C SER A 147 -5.77 -3.09 -14.72
N SER A 148 -6.69 -3.30 -15.68
CA SER A 148 -8.12 -2.99 -15.50
C SER A 148 -8.84 -3.88 -14.48
N ASN A 149 -8.26 -5.03 -14.11
CA ASN A 149 -8.82 -5.91 -13.09
C ASN A 149 -8.64 -5.40 -11.65
N GLN A 150 -7.74 -4.44 -11.43
CA GLN A 150 -7.45 -3.91 -10.11
C GLN A 150 -8.56 -2.96 -9.65
N ARG A 151 -8.79 -2.92 -8.33
CA ARG A 151 -9.86 -2.11 -7.73
C ARG A 151 -9.25 -1.10 -6.77
N THR A 152 -9.84 0.09 -6.71
CA THR A 152 -9.49 1.11 -5.71
C THR A 152 -10.55 1.07 -4.62
N ILE A 153 -10.18 0.62 -3.43
CA ILE A 153 -11.09 0.26 -2.34
C ILE A 153 -10.96 1.25 -1.20
N LEU A 154 -12.12 1.73 -0.70
CA LEU A 154 -12.21 2.54 0.52
C LEU A 154 -12.19 1.58 1.71
N VAL A 155 -11.04 1.48 2.39
CA VAL A 155 -10.80 0.43 3.40
C VAL A 155 -11.70 0.59 4.62
N GLN A 156 -11.76 1.77 5.23
CA GLN A 156 -12.51 1.96 6.47
C GLN A 156 -14.01 1.76 6.25
N GLN A 157 -14.54 2.24 5.14
CA GLN A 157 -15.94 2.04 4.78
C GLN A 157 -16.22 0.56 4.51
N SER A 158 -15.30 -0.13 3.81
CA SER A 158 -15.44 -1.57 3.54
C SER A 158 -15.44 -2.40 4.82
N LEU A 159 -14.58 -2.07 5.77
CA LEU A 159 -14.55 -2.76 7.08
C LEU A 159 -15.84 -2.53 7.85
N LYS A 160 -16.36 -1.31 7.82
CA LYS A 160 -17.61 -0.95 8.53
C LYS A 160 -18.83 -1.65 7.93
N GLU A 161 -18.91 -1.73 6.61
CA GLU A 161 -20.06 -2.31 5.91
C GLU A 161 -19.97 -3.83 5.73
N GLY A 162 -18.80 -4.42 5.95
CA GLY A 162 -18.57 -5.86 5.76
C GLY A 162 -18.56 -6.30 4.31
N THR A 163 -18.38 -5.38 3.37
CA THR A 163 -18.31 -5.66 1.94
C THR A 163 -17.35 -4.68 1.25
N VAL A 164 -16.85 -5.03 0.07
CA VAL A 164 -15.96 -4.15 -0.70
C VAL A 164 -16.71 -2.91 -1.16
N VAL A 165 -16.19 -1.75 -0.80
CA VAL A 165 -16.68 -0.44 -1.27
C VAL A 165 -15.58 0.21 -2.09
N THR A 166 -15.85 0.47 -3.36
CA THR A 166 -14.88 1.06 -4.27
C THR A 166 -15.01 2.59 -4.35
N ALA A 167 -13.89 3.26 -4.63
CA ALA A 167 -13.87 4.69 -4.91
C ALA A 167 -14.21 4.90 -6.39
N GLU A 168 -15.43 5.34 -6.70
CA GLU A 168 -15.93 5.48 -8.08
C GLU A 168 -15.05 6.39 -8.93
N GLU A 169 -14.48 7.43 -8.35
CA GLU A 169 -13.62 8.40 -9.04
C GLU A 169 -12.34 7.78 -9.62
N TYR A 170 -11.95 6.58 -9.17
CA TYR A 170 -10.73 5.89 -9.60
C TYR A 170 -10.99 4.55 -10.31
N GLN A 171 -12.23 4.23 -10.64
CA GLN A 171 -12.56 2.98 -11.34
C GLN A 171 -12.39 3.04 -12.86
#